data_19e23031de79023ce0c27e21f5604ea5
#
_entry.id   19e23031de79023ce0c27e21f5604ea5
#
_cell.length_a   1.000
_cell.length_b   1.000
_cell.length_c   1.000
_cell.angle_alpha   90.00
_cell.angle_beta   90.00
_cell.angle_gamma   90.00
#
_symmetry.space_group_name_H-M   'P 1'
#
loop_
_entity.id
_entity.type
_entity.pdbx_description
1 polymer ?
#
loop_
_entity_poly.entity_id
_entity_poly.type
_entity_poly.pdbx_seq_one_letter_code
_entity_poly.pdbx_strand_id
1 'polypeptide(L)'
;MPEIFEFGIIGMGPAGIGMAMSLCGPSNNIKNTICFERGSYPNEKICAAFLQNECCHSNICTVISGIGGASTLSSGKMSNFPAGSGLIEFFDSEQQLKELLNEIIFFFSNKIALKKVEIDSEIKKYAREFYEQRQIKYKYHDVYE
;
A
#
# COMPACT_ATOMS: atom_id res chain seq x y z
N MET A 1 35.37 -9.71 11.60
CA MET A 1 34.31 -10.31 12.41
C MET A 1 33.06 -10.32 11.55
N PRO A 2 32.24 -11.35 11.61
CA PRO A 2 30.97 -11.32 10.86
C PRO A 2 30.11 -10.16 11.37
N GLU A 3 29.44 -9.48 10.45
CA GLU A 3 28.50 -8.41 10.78
C GLU A 3 27.23 -9.05 11.34
N ILE A 4 26.82 -8.67 12.54
CA ILE A 4 25.64 -9.24 13.22
C ILE A 4 24.52 -8.20 13.16
N PHE A 5 23.40 -8.58 12.56
CA PHE A 5 22.21 -7.77 12.51
C PHE A 5 21.22 -8.19 13.60
N GLU A 6 20.58 -7.24 14.25
CA GLU A 6 19.55 -7.49 15.27
C GLU A 6 18.21 -7.82 14.65
N PHE A 7 17.94 -7.27 13.47
CA PHE A 7 16.67 -7.43 12.74
C PHE A 7 16.91 -7.80 11.29
N GLY A 8 16.08 -8.71 10.78
CA GLY A 8 16.00 -9.04 9.37
C GLY A 8 14.59 -8.78 8.83
N ILE A 9 14.46 -7.98 7.78
CA ILE A 9 13.18 -7.74 7.10
C ILE A 9 13.21 -8.45 5.76
N ILE A 10 12.22 -9.29 5.50
CA ILE A 10 12.07 -10.00 4.22
C ILE A 10 10.91 -9.37 3.45
N GLY A 11 11.24 -8.77 2.30
CA GLY A 11 10.30 -8.03 1.45
C GLY A 11 10.18 -6.56 1.85
N MET A 12 10.51 -5.69 0.89
CA MET A 12 10.46 -4.23 1.05
C MET A 12 9.26 -3.61 0.34
N GLY A 13 8.12 -4.31 0.36
CA GLY A 13 6.82 -3.72 0.03
C GLY A 13 6.38 -2.71 1.11
N PRO A 14 5.16 -2.14 1.02
CA PRO A 14 4.67 -1.15 2.00
C PRO A 14 4.80 -1.60 3.45
N ALA A 15 4.52 -2.88 3.75
CA ALA A 15 4.65 -3.43 5.10
C ALA A 15 6.12 -3.46 5.59
N GLY A 16 7.04 -3.92 4.73
CA GLY A 16 8.47 -3.95 5.06
C GLY A 16 9.05 -2.55 5.28
N ILE A 17 8.63 -1.59 4.46
CA ILE A 17 8.99 -0.18 4.64
C ILE A 17 8.44 0.36 5.97
N GLY A 18 7.16 0.10 6.28
CA GLY A 18 6.54 0.49 7.54
C GLY A 18 7.31 -0.08 8.75
N MET A 19 7.71 -1.35 8.70
CA MET A 19 8.52 -1.98 9.73
C MET A 19 9.90 -1.32 9.85
N ALA A 20 10.60 -1.08 8.74
CA ALA A 20 11.89 -0.40 8.74
C ALA A 20 11.79 1.00 9.36
N MET A 21 10.75 1.77 8.98
CA MET A 21 10.50 3.10 9.54
C MET A 21 10.21 3.05 11.05
N SER A 22 9.50 2.02 11.53
CA SER A 22 9.23 1.84 12.97
C SER A 22 10.50 1.49 13.76
N LEU A 23 11.39 0.69 13.18
CA LEU A 23 12.66 0.33 13.79
C LEU A 23 13.66 1.50 13.85
N CYS A 24 13.57 2.46 12.91
CA CYS A 24 14.42 3.64 12.91
C CYS A 24 14.16 4.59 14.10
N GLY A 25 12.96 4.58 14.68
CA GLY A 25 12.60 5.44 15.82
C GLY A 25 12.72 6.95 15.55
N PRO A 26 12.38 7.79 16.53
CA PRO A 26 12.44 9.26 16.35
C PRO A 26 13.85 9.82 16.20
N SER A 27 14.87 9.11 16.68
CA SER A 27 16.28 9.57 16.70
C SER A 27 17.06 9.20 15.43
N ASN A 28 16.41 8.63 14.40
CA ASN A 28 17.08 8.08 13.19
C ASN A 28 18.24 7.10 13.49
N ASN A 29 18.32 6.58 14.69
CA ASN A 29 19.24 5.51 15.01
C ASN A 29 18.67 4.22 14.42
N ILE A 30 19.07 3.92 13.20
CA ILE A 30 18.77 2.64 12.56
C ILE A 30 19.39 1.56 13.44
N LYS A 31 18.53 0.78 14.09
CA LYS A 31 18.98 -0.46 14.71
C LYS A 31 19.60 -1.32 13.63
N ASN A 32 20.60 -2.08 13.98
CA ASN A 32 21.37 -2.93 13.08
C ASN A 32 20.42 -3.88 12.32
N THR A 33 19.88 -3.41 11.19
CA THR A 33 18.79 -4.05 10.44
C THR A 33 19.25 -4.36 9.02
N ILE A 34 19.02 -5.58 8.58
CA ILE A 34 19.23 -5.99 7.20
C ILE A 34 17.88 -6.22 6.51
N CYS A 35 17.76 -5.74 5.27
CA CYS A 35 16.55 -5.92 4.46
C CYS A 35 16.85 -6.78 3.23
N PHE A 36 16.01 -7.77 2.98
CA PHE A 36 16.08 -8.62 1.80
C PHE A 36 14.91 -8.32 0.89
N GLU A 37 15.19 -7.92 -0.33
CA GLU A 37 14.19 -7.70 -1.38
C GLU A 37 14.65 -8.37 -2.68
N ARG A 38 13.75 -9.10 -3.32
CA ARG A 38 14.08 -9.82 -4.55
C ARG A 38 13.92 -9.01 -5.83
N GLY A 39 13.18 -7.92 -5.77
CA GLY A 39 12.89 -7.05 -6.92
C GLY A 39 13.76 -5.81 -6.94
N SER A 40 13.57 -4.99 -7.98
CA SER A 40 14.40 -3.83 -8.26
C SER A 40 14.08 -2.62 -7.37
N TYR A 41 14.96 -1.63 -7.41
CA TYR A 41 14.69 -0.30 -6.87
C TYR A 41 13.55 0.40 -7.64
N PRO A 42 12.87 1.39 -7.02
CA PRO A 42 11.73 2.07 -7.66
C PRO A 42 12.05 2.69 -9.03
N ASN A 43 13.23 3.28 -9.18
CA ASN A 43 13.69 3.91 -10.42
C ASN A 43 14.10 2.91 -11.53
N GLU A 44 14.23 1.63 -11.21
CA GLU A 44 14.56 0.56 -12.12
C GLU A 44 13.35 -0.27 -12.53
N LYS A 45 12.18 0.02 -11.95
CA LYS A 45 10.95 -0.71 -12.25
C LYS A 45 10.42 -0.34 -13.63
N ILE A 46 10.43 -1.33 -14.51
CA ILE A 46 9.93 -1.19 -15.88
C ILE A 46 8.88 -2.27 -16.12
N CYS A 47 7.69 -1.86 -16.53
CA CYS A 47 6.64 -2.79 -16.95
C CYS A 47 6.76 -3.05 -18.45
N ALA A 48 7.05 -4.28 -18.85
CA ALA A 48 7.13 -4.66 -20.26
C ALA A 48 5.82 -4.38 -21.01
N ALA A 49 4.67 -4.53 -20.36
CA ALA A 49 3.37 -4.23 -20.96
C ALA A 49 3.21 -2.75 -21.34
N PHE A 50 3.83 -1.82 -20.60
CA PHE A 50 3.84 -0.41 -20.98
C PHE A 50 4.68 -0.11 -22.21
N LEU A 51 5.75 -0.89 -22.42
CA LEU A 51 6.68 -0.66 -23.54
C LEU A 51 6.28 -1.42 -24.81
N GLN A 52 5.72 -2.62 -24.64
CA GLN A 52 5.52 -3.59 -25.73
C GLN A 52 4.04 -3.97 -25.91
N ASN A 53 3.12 -3.39 -25.13
CA ASN A 53 1.69 -3.76 -25.05
C ASN A 53 1.43 -5.23 -24.69
N GLU A 54 2.45 -5.95 -24.23
CA GLU A 54 2.36 -7.36 -23.89
C GLU A 54 3.12 -7.66 -22.59
N CYS A 55 2.51 -8.45 -21.69
CA CYS A 55 3.18 -8.86 -20.48
C CYS A 55 4.27 -9.89 -20.80
N CYS A 56 5.46 -9.69 -20.25
CA CYS A 56 6.57 -10.63 -20.42
C CYS A 56 6.42 -11.93 -19.62
N HIS A 57 5.38 -12.05 -18.77
CA HIS A 57 5.12 -13.21 -17.89
C HIS A 57 6.35 -13.73 -17.13
N SER A 58 7.25 -12.81 -16.75
CA SER A 58 8.45 -13.16 -15.99
C SER A 58 8.10 -13.73 -14.61
N ASN A 59 8.95 -14.63 -14.09
CA ASN A 59 8.78 -15.21 -12.74
C ASN A 59 8.79 -14.16 -11.62
N ILE A 60 9.46 -13.03 -11.86
CA ILE A 60 9.47 -11.88 -10.95
C ILE A 60 8.87 -10.70 -11.72
N CYS A 61 7.64 -10.36 -11.39
CA CYS A 61 6.98 -9.19 -11.97
C CYS A 61 7.55 -7.91 -11.38
N THR A 62 8.19 -7.08 -12.23
CA THR A 62 8.81 -5.81 -11.81
C THR A 62 7.80 -4.78 -11.29
N VAL A 63 6.51 -4.93 -11.64
CA VAL A 63 5.44 -4.03 -11.14
C VAL A 63 5.15 -4.28 -9.66
N ILE A 64 5.00 -5.56 -9.27
CA ILE A 64 4.59 -5.92 -7.90
C ILE A 64 5.76 -6.26 -6.98
N SER A 65 6.92 -6.63 -7.53
CA SER A 65 8.14 -6.92 -6.76
C SER A 65 9.03 -5.68 -6.65
N GLY A 66 9.88 -5.67 -5.64
CA GLY A 66 10.83 -4.59 -5.40
C GLY A 66 10.40 -3.60 -4.35
N ILE A 67 11.28 -2.68 -4.02
CA ILE A 67 11.07 -1.68 -2.97
C ILE A 67 9.80 -0.87 -3.26
N GLY A 68 8.94 -0.76 -2.26
CA GLY A 68 7.64 -0.09 -2.37
C GLY A 68 6.53 -0.95 -3.00
N GLY A 69 6.85 -2.16 -3.49
CA GLY A 69 5.87 -3.02 -4.15
C GLY A 69 5.17 -2.34 -5.34
N ALA A 70 3.92 -2.68 -5.60
CA ALA A 70 3.13 -2.10 -6.68
C ALA A 70 2.83 -0.59 -6.50
N SER A 71 2.88 -0.08 -5.27
CA SER A 71 2.54 1.31 -4.96
C SER A 71 3.44 2.33 -5.67
N THR A 72 4.67 1.97 -6.00
CA THR A 72 5.61 2.85 -6.70
C THR A 72 5.28 3.10 -8.18
N LEU A 73 4.49 2.21 -8.80
CA LEU A 73 4.03 2.34 -10.18
C LEU A 73 2.53 2.63 -10.28
N SER A 74 1.82 2.61 -9.16
CA SER A 74 0.41 2.99 -9.07
C SER A 74 0.27 4.47 -8.69
N SER A 75 -0.97 4.91 -8.51
CA SER A 75 -1.28 6.29 -8.12
C SER A 75 -0.82 6.71 -6.72
N GLY A 76 -0.17 5.83 -5.95
CA GLY A 76 0.20 6.10 -4.55
C GLY A 76 -0.97 6.21 -3.59
N LYS A 77 -2.15 5.77 -4.00
CA LYS A 77 -3.38 5.90 -3.22
C LYS A 77 -3.47 4.89 -2.10
N MET A 78 -3.95 5.35 -0.96
CA MET A 78 -4.30 4.53 0.20
C MET A 78 -5.81 4.52 0.39
N SER A 79 -6.39 3.34 0.53
CA SER A 79 -7.83 3.15 0.74
C SER A 79 -8.12 2.86 2.21
N ASN A 80 -9.17 3.50 2.75
CA ASN A 80 -9.65 3.23 4.09
C ASN A 80 -10.83 2.23 4.08
N PHE A 81 -11.28 1.83 5.27
CA PHE A 81 -12.44 0.96 5.41
C PHE A 81 -13.66 1.54 4.64
N PRO A 82 -14.48 0.72 3.96
CA PRO A 82 -14.51 -0.75 3.92
C PRO A 82 -13.54 -1.44 2.96
N ALA A 83 -12.62 -0.73 2.31
CA ALA A 83 -11.51 -1.40 1.65
C ALA A 83 -10.72 -2.20 2.68
N GLY A 84 -10.28 -3.39 2.30
CA GLY A 84 -9.64 -4.31 3.25
C GLY A 84 -10.60 -5.05 4.17
N SER A 85 -11.92 -4.96 4.00
CA SER A 85 -12.91 -5.65 4.84
C SER A 85 -12.77 -7.19 4.86
N GLY A 86 -12.09 -7.78 3.88
CA GLY A 86 -11.73 -9.20 3.91
C GLY A 86 -10.74 -9.58 5.02
N LEU A 87 -10.08 -8.60 5.62
CA LEU A 87 -9.19 -8.85 6.77
C LEU A 87 -9.92 -9.03 8.09
N ILE A 88 -11.24 -8.78 8.13
CA ILE A 88 -12.02 -8.82 9.38
C ILE A 88 -11.93 -10.17 10.09
N GLU A 89 -11.75 -11.27 9.34
CA GLU A 89 -11.59 -12.61 9.90
C GLU A 89 -10.32 -12.79 10.77
N PHE A 90 -9.36 -11.87 10.66
CA PHE A 90 -8.13 -11.84 11.47
C PHE A 90 -8.24 -10.93 12.70
N PHE A 91 -9.41 -10.34 12.96
CA PHE A 91 -9.65 -9.38 14.03
C PHE A 91 -10.87 -9.79 14.86
N ASP A 92 -10.88 -9.44 16.13
CA ASP A 92 -11.99 -9.73 17.05
C ASP A 92 -13.24 -8.92 16.69
N SER A 93 -13.09 -7.79 16.00
CA SER A 93 -14.20 -6.94 15.60
C SER A 93 -13.87 -6.05 14.39
N GLU A 94 -14.92 -5.63 13.67
CA GLU A 94 -14.80 -4.63 12.60
C GLU A 94 -14.20 -3.30 13.11
N GLN A 95 -14.53 -2.93 14.35
CA GLN A 95 -14.01 -1.72 14.96
C GLN A 95 -12.49 -1.76 15.13
N GLN A 96 -11.95 -2.89 15.56
CA GLN A 96 -10.50 -3.08 15.70
C GLN A 96 -9.78 -2.95 14.34
N LEU A 97 -10.36 -3.52 13.27
CA LEU A 97 -9.81 -3.35 11.91
C LEU A 97 -9.84 -1.88 11.47
N LYS A 98 -10.95 -1.16 11.72
CA LYS A 98 -11.05 0.27 11.38
C LYS A 98 -10.01 1.11 12.12
N GLU A 99 -9.81 0.85 13.39
CA GLU A 99 -8.81 1.53 14.21
C GLU A 99 -7.41 1.32 13.64
N LEU A 100 -7.04 0.08 13.32
CA LEU A 100 -5.74 -0.22 12.70
C LEU A 100 -5.56 0.50 11.36
N LEU A 101 -6.57 0.49 10.49
CA LEU A 101 -6.48 1.17 9.19
C LEU A 101 -6.32 2.69 9.36
N ASN A 102 -7.00 3.29 10.33
CA ASN A 102 -6.84 4.70 10.66
C ASN A 102 -5.45 5.00 11.22
N GLU A 103 -4.91 4.14 12.07
CA GLU A 103 -3.54 4.27 12.59
C GLU A 103 -2.50 4.23 11.47
N ILE A 104 -2.68 3.33 10.49
CA ILE A 104 -1.80 3.24 9.32
C ILE A 104 -1.86 4.54 8.50
N ILE A 105 -3.04 5.06 8.22
CA ILE A 105 -3.22 6.33 7.49
C ILE A 105 -2.57 7.47 8.28
N PHE A 106 -2.81 7.55 9.59
CA PHE A 106 -2.21 8.56 10.46
C PHE A 106 -0.68 8.48 10.48
N PHE A 107 -0.13 7.27 10.56
CA PHE A 107 1.32 7.05 10.51
C PHE A 107 1.94 7.62 9.23
N PHE A 108 1.34 7.34 8.07
CA PHE A 108 1.83 7.87 6.80
C PHE A 108 1.58 9.37 6.67
N SER A 109 0.44 9.89 7.12
CA SER A 109 0.13 11.33 7.11
C SER A 109 1.15 12.18 7.87
N ASN A 110 1.79 11.60 8.88
CA ASN A 110 2.87 12.27 9.62
C ASN A 110 4.22 12.27 8.89
N LYS A 111 4.34 11.51 7.80
CA LYS A 111 5.59 11.37 7.03
C LYS A 111 5.51 11.97 5.64
N ILE A 112 4.33 11.95 5.05
CA ILE A 112 4.04 12.49 3.73
C ILE A 112 2.74 13.27 3.78
N ALA A 113 2.58 14.26 2.91
CA ALA A 113 1.39 15.11 2.86
C ALA A 113 0.21 14.37 2.19
N LEU A 114 -0.35 13.36 2.89
CA LEU A 114 -1.55 12.69 2.41
C LEU A 114 -2.76 13.62 2.46
N LYS A 115 -3.52 13.65 1.38
CA LYS A 115 -4.79 14.36 1.28
C LYS A 115 -5.91 13.39 0.98
N LYS A 116 -7.07 13.58 1.62
CA LYS A 116 -8.27 12.86 1.27
C LYS A 116 -8.73 13.29 -0.12
N VAL A 117 -9.01 12.32 -0.99
CA VAL A 117 -9.54 12.61 -2.32
C VAL A 117 -11.01 13.01 -2.21
N GLU A 118 -11.32 14.22 -2.59
CA GLU A 118 -12.69 14.70 -2.65
C GLU A 118 -13.27 14.41 -4.04
N ILE A 119 -14.41 13.73 -4.06
CA ILE A 119 -15.14 13.43 -5.30
C ILE A 119 -16.39 14.31 -5.34
N ASP A 120 -16.61 14.93 -6.48
CA ASP A 120 -17.78 15.74 -6.74
C ASP A 120 -19.09 15.00 -6.42
N SER A 121 -20.06 15.70 -5.84
CA SER A 121 -21.33 15.13 -5.39
C SER A 121 -22.20 14.63 -6.56
N GLU A 122 -22.12 15.27 -7.73
CA GLU A 122 -22.85 14.85 -8.93
C GLU A 122 -22.26 13.58 -9.50
N ILE A 123 -20.91 13.46 -9.50
CA ILE A 123 -20.22 12.23 -9.90
C ILE A 123 -20.61 11.08 -8.98
N LYS A 124 -20.64 11.31 -7.65
CA LYS A 124 -21.10 10.30 -6.69
C LYS A 124 -22.54 9.86 -6.95
N LYS A 125 -23.43 10.82 -7.23
CA LYS A 125 -24.85 10.55 -7.55
C LYS A 125 -24.96 9.73 -8.84
N TYR A 126 -24.28 10.15 -9.90
CA TYR A 126 -24.27 9.44 -11.18
C TYR A 126 -23.74 8.00 -11.03
N ALA A 127 -22.64 7.81 -10.32
CA ALA A 127 -22.07 6.49 -10.07
C ALA A 127 -23.05 5.60 -9.31
N ARG A 128 -23.76 6.14 -8.29
CA ARG A 128 -24.77 5.42 -7.54
C ARG A 128 -25.90 4.94 -8.47
N GLU A 129 -26.50 5.85 -9.22
CA GLU A 129 -27.57 5.53 -10.15
C GLU A 129 -27.15 4.48 -11.19
N PHE A 130 -25.92 4.59 -11.70
CA PHE A 130 -25.36 3.63 -12.65
C PHE A 130 -25.27 2.21 -12.08
N TYR A 131 -24.79 2.06 -10.84
CA TYR A 131 -24.65 0.76 -10.18
C TYR A 131 -26.00 0.18 -9.77
N GLU A 132 -26.91 1.01 -9.23
CA GLU A 132 -28.25 0.58 -8.81
C GLU A 132 -29.07 0.08 -10.01
N GLN A 133 -29.10 0.80 -11.13
CA GLN A 133 -29.79 0.39 -12.35
C GLN A 133 -29.30 -0.97 -12.90
N ARG A 134 -28.04 -1.32 -12.62
CA ARG A 134 -27.41 -2.57 -13.08
C ARG A 134 -27.37 -3.64 -12.00
N GLN A 135 -27.97 -3.39 -10.85
CA GLN A 135 -27.95 -4.29 -9.67
C GLN A 135 -26.54 -4.72 -9.26
N ILE A 136 -25.55 -3.84 -9.46
CA ILE A 136 -24.17 -4.07 -9.08
C ILE A 136 -23.99 -3.68 -7.61
N LYS A 137 -23.53 -4.62 -6.78
CA LYS A 137 -23.16 -4.33 -5.38
C LYS A 137 -21.90 -3.48 -5.35
N TYR A 138 -21.94 -2.39 -4.60
CA TYR A 138 -20.80 -1.50 -4.44
C TYR A 138 -20.67 -1.01 -3.00
N LYS A 139 -19.47 -0.54 -2.65
CA LYS A 139 -19.20 0.13 -1.38
C LYS A 139 -18.33 1.35 -1.65
N TYR A 140 -18.65 2.46 -1.01
CA TYR A 140 -17.78 3.64 -1.01
C TYR A 140 -16.77 3.54 0.13
N HIS A 141 -15.56 4.02 -0.11
CA HIS A 141 -14.54 4.17 0.91
C HIS A 141 -13.71 5.42 0.65
N ASP A 142 -13.14 5.96 1.70
CA ASP A 142 -12.23 7.09 1.59
C ASP A 142 -10.91 6.65 0.97
N VAL A 143 -10.38 7.49 0.08
CA VAL A 143 -9.07 7.31 -0.56
C VAL A 143 -8.22 8.52 -0.23
N TYR A 144 -6.96 8.29 0.05
CA TYR A 144 -5.94 9.29 0.36
C TYR A 144 -4.81 9.20 -0.66
N GLU A 145 -4.30 10.34 -1.13
CA GLU A 145 -3.19 10.46 -2.07
C GLU A 145 -2.18 11.54 -1.66
#